data_780bc146df5036afc65406cac23638e9
#
_entry.id   780bc146df5036afc65406cac23638e9
#
_cell.length_a   1.000
_cell.length_b   1.000
_cell.length_c   1.000
_cell.angle_alpha   90.00
_cell.angle_beta   90.00
_cell.angle_gamma   90.00
#
_symmetry.space_group_name_H-M   'P 1'
#
loop_
_entity.id
_entity.type
_entity.pdbx_description
1 polymer ?
#
loop_
_entity_poly.entity_id
_entity_poly.type
_entity_poly.pdbx_seq_one_letter_code
_entity_poly.pdbx_strand_id
1 'polypeptide(L)'
;VSTKGTVAFTTWDGELEAAVYVHNAGSFTPETFAEFFATVARDCGPVPHDLRFHHPSYLAAKFVVWCACTASMAFRGVGVITGPEGWHANRRFTVRCHQEASAVPPQVTEDER
;
A
#
# COMPACT_ATOMS: atom_id res chain seq x y z
N VAL A 1 -7.81 -1.13 22.10
CA VAL A 1 -6.44 -1.29 21.59
C VAL A 1 -6.48 -1.41 20.07
N SER A 2 -5.79 -0.52 19.39
CA SER A 2 -5.75 -0.54 17.92
C SER A 2 -4.74 -1.57 17.42
N THR A 3 -5.08 -2.24 16.31
CA THR A 3 -4.17 -3.12 15.61
C THR A 3 -3.35 -2.29 14.62
N LYS A 4 -2.05 -2.23 14.83
CA LYS A 4 -1.16 -1.46 13.99
C LYS A 4 -0.74 -2.28 12.78
N GLY A 5 -0.59 -1.62 11.62
CA GLY A 5 -0.18 -2.27 10.41
C GLY A 5 0.94 -1.54 9.70
N THR A 6 1.73 -2.27 8.95
CA THR A 6 2.70 -1.70 8.01
C THR A 6 2.42 -2.26 6.63
N VAL A 7 2.65 -1.42 5.62
CA VAL A 7 2.53 -1.79 4.23
C VAL A 7 3.84 -1.49 3.54
N ALA A 8 4.55 -2.53 3.14
CA ALA A 8 5.82 -2.41 2.42
C ALA A 8 5.56 -2.41 0.91
N PHE A 9 6.14 -1.46 0.21
CA PHE A 9 6.05 -1.36 -1.24
C PHE A 9 7.40 -1.75 -1.81
N THR A 10 7.44 -2.87 -2.53
CA THR A 10 8.68 -3.46 -3.03
C THR A 10 8.71 -3.54 -4.54
N THR A 11 9.92 -3.69 -5.09
CA THR A 11 10.11 -4.10 -6.48
C THR A 11 9.66 -5.56 -6.65
N TRP A 12 9.60 -6.03 -7.90
CA TRP A 12 9.26 -7.43 -8.17
C TRP A 12 10.26 -8.39 -7.53
N ASP A 13 11.51 -7.98 -7.42
CA ASP A 13 12.56 -8.77 -6.79
C ASP A 13 12.55 -8.72 -5.26
N GLY A 14 11.61 -7.98 -4.69
CA GLY A 14 11.45 -7.89 -3.24
C GLY A 14 12.26 -6.80 -2.57
N GLU A 15 12.90 -5.92 -3.34
CA GLU A 15 13.64 -4.79 -2.77
C GLU A 15 12.68 -3.75 -2.23
N LEU A 16 12.84 -3.40 -0.96
CA LEU A 16 11.99 -2.41 -0.29
C LEU A 16 12.31 -1.01 -0.80
N GLU A 17 11.29 -0.28 -1.27
CA GLU A 17 11.45 1.10 -1.67
C GLU A 17 10.76 2.09 -0.75
N ALA A 18 9.63 1.69 -0.17
CA ALA A 18 8.89 2.55 0.76
C ALA A 18 8.05 1.71 1.68
N ALA A 19 7.76 2.24 2.86
CA ALA A 19 6.86 1.59 3.80
C ALA A 19 5.95 2.62 4.45
N VAL A 20 4.70 2.23 4.68
CA VAL A 20 3.65 3.07 5.24
C VAL A 20 3.14 2.42 6.52
N TYR A 21 2.99 3.24 7.55
CA TYR A 21 2.39 2.83 8.82
C TYR A 21 0.91 3.20 8.83
N VAL A 22 0.08 2.26 9.26
CA VAL A 22 -1.35 2.51 9.48
C VAL A 22 -1.67 2.21 10.95
N HIS A 23 -2.15 3.21 11.67
CA HIS A 23 -2.38 3.09 13.10
C HIS A 23 -3.47 2.07 13.44
N ASN A 24 -4.50 1.96 12.63
CA ASN A 24 -5.64 1.09 12.89
C ASN A 24 -5.93 0.22 11.66
N ALA A 25 -5.25 -0.91 11.56
CA ALA A 25 -5.30 -1.82 10.43
C ALA A 25 -6.08 -3.11 10.72
N GLY A 26 -6.82 -3.17 11.82
CA GLY A 26 -7.53 -4.39 12.23
C GLY A 26 -8.57 -4.87 11.22
N SER A 27 -9.17 -3.96 10.46
CA SER A 27 -10.16 -4.28 9.45
C SER A 27 -9.60 -4.39 8.03
N PHE A 28 -8.28 -4.32 7.86
CA PHE A 28 -7.67 -4.48 6.54
C PHE A 28 -7.89 -5.90 6.02
N THR A 29 -8.28 -5.98 4.76
CA THR A 29 -8.52 -7.24 4.05
C THR A 29 -7.93 -7.10 2.65
N PRO A 30 -7.85 -8.20 1.87
CA PRO A 30 -7.45 -8.08 0.47
C PRO A 30 -8.31 -7.09 -0.31
N GLU A 31 -9.59 -6.95 0.05
CA GLU A 31 -10.51 -6.00 -0.58
C GLU A 31 -10.12 -4.55 -0.35
N THR A 32 -9.48 -4.25 0.78
CA THR A 32 -8.97 -2.90 1.07
C THR A 32 -7.98 -2.46 0.00
N PHE A 33 -7.04 -3.33 -0.36
CA PHE A 33 -6.06 -3.04 -1.40
C PHE A 33 -6.69 -3.06 -2.79
N ALA A 34 -7.66 -3.95 -3.03
CA ALA A 34 -8.38 -3.96 -4.31
C ALA A 34 -9.10 -2.63 -4.54
N GLU A 35 -9.72 -2.07 -3.51
CA GLU A 35 -10.37 -0.75 -3.60
C GLU A 35 -9.36 0.36 -3.88
N PHE A 36 -8.20 0.31 -3.24
CA PHE A 36 -7.13 1.28 -3.50
C PHE A 36 -6.69 1.22 -4.97
N PHE A 37 -6.39 0.01 -5.48
CA PHE A 37 -5.96 -0.13 -6.87
C PHE A 37 -7.06 0.26 -7.86
N ALA A 38 -8.32 -0.03 -7.54
CA ALA A 38 -9.44 0.39 -8.36
C ALA A 38 -9.56 1.93 -8.40
N THR A 39 -9.30 2.59 -7.28
CA THR A 39 -9.28 4.05 -7.23
C THR A 39 -8.16 4.61 -8.10
N VAL A 40 -6.96 4.03 -8.03
CA VAL A 40 -5.84 4.43 -8.88
C VAL A 40 -6.21 4.27 -10.37
N ALA A 41 -6.82 3.13 -10.72
CA ALA A 41 -7.21 2.86 -12.11
C ALA A 41 -8.27 3.85 -12.60
N ARG A 42 -9.25 4.19 -11.76
CA ARG A 42 -10.28 5.16 -12.11
C ARG A 42 -9.69 6.54 -12.35
N ASP A 43 -8.74 6.96 -11.50
CA ASP A 43 -8.19 8.31 -11.54
C ASP A 43 -7.06 8.46 -12.56
N CYS A 44 -6.30 7.40 -12.84
CA CYS A 44 -5.08 7.45 -13.66
C CYS A 44 -5.14 6.60 -14.93
N GLY A 45 -6.10 5.66 -15.03
CA GLY A 45 -6.18 4.75 -16.18
C GLY A 45 -6.71 5.42 -17.45
N PRO A 46 -6.77 4.70 -18.61
CA PRO A 46 -6.49 3.25 -18.77
C PRO A 46 -5.06 2.91 -19.21
N VAL A 47 -4.19 3.91 -19.36
CA VAL A 47 -2.82 3.68 -19.84
C VAL A 47 -1.99 3.00 -18.76
N PRO A 48 -1.42 1.80 -18.99
CA PRO A 48 -0.67 1.08 -17.96
C PRO A 48 0.47 1.87 -17.34
N HIS A 49 1.18 2.67 -18.13
CA HIS A 49 2.26 3.52 -17.62
C HIS A 49 1.77 4.50 -16.54
N ASP A 50 0.57 5.05 -16.71
CA ASP A 50 0.01 6.07 -15.82
C ASP A 50 -0.50 5.48 -14.51
N LEU A 51 -0.79 4.19 -14.46
CA LEU A 51 -1.24 3.51 -13.25
C LEU A 51 -0.14 3.40 -12.20
N ARG A 52 1.12 3.38 -12.63
CA ARG A 52 2.29 3.29 -11.75
C ARG A 52 2.35 2.01 -10.93
N PHE A 53 1.72 0.92 -11.40
CA PHE A 53 1.79 -0.38 -10.73
C PHE A 53 3.18 -1.01 -10.79
N HIS A 54 4.13 -0.35 -11.42
CA HIS A 54 5.54 -0.70 -11.50
C HIS A 54 6.44 0.28 -10.75
N HIS A 55 5.85 1.20 -9.95
CA HIS A 55 6.61 2.20 -9.19
C HIS A 55 6.24 2.14 -7.70
N PRO A 56 7.00 1.38 -6.89
CA PRO A 56 6.65 1.17 -5.48
C PRO A 56 6.54 2.46 -4.67
N SER A 57 7.51 3.36 -4.78
CA SER A 57 7.50 4.60 -4.01
C SER A 57 6.36 5.52 -4.40
N TYR A 58 6.01 5.56 -5.68
CA TYR A 58 4.90 6.37 -6.17
C TYR A 58 3.56 5.83 -5.65
N LEU A 59 3.38 4.51 -5.66
CA LEU A 59 2.17 3.88 -5.12
C LEU A 59 2.07 4.09 -3.61
N ALA A 60 3.19 4.05 -2.90
CA ALA A 60 3.20 4.30 -1.46
C ALA A 60 2.66 5.71 -1.15
N ALA A 61 3.10 6.71 -1.90
CA ALA A 61 2.60 8.08 -1.74
C ALA A 61 1.10 8.17 -2.03
N LYS A 62 0.64 7.52 -3.10
CA LYS A 62 -0.79 7.47 -3.41
C LYS A 62 -1.60 6.76 -2.34
N PHE A 63 -1.04 5.72 -1.75
CA PHE A 63 -1.70 4.99 -0.67
C PHE A 63 -1.91 5.87 0.56
N VAL A 64 -0.92 6.67 0.93
CA VAL A 64 -1.03 7.64 2.03
C VAL A 64 -2.16 8.63 1.75
N VAL A 65 -2.20 9.19 0.55
CA VAL A 65 -3.26 10.13 0.16
C VAL A 65 -4.63 9.45 0.18
N TRP A 66 -4.72 8.24 -0.34
CA TRP A 66 -5.97 7.49 -0.35
C TRP A 66 -6.48 7.22 1.06
N CYS A 67 -5.61 6.80 1.97
CA CYS A 67 -5.97 6.59 3.38
C CYS A 67 -6.48 7.87 4.03
N ALA A 68 -5.83 9.00 3.74
CA ALA A 68 -6.21 10.28 4.33
C ALA A 68 -7.53 10.83 3.77
N CYS A 69 -7.84 10.54 2.51
CA CYS A 69 -8.99 11.12 1.81
C CYS A 69 -10.22 10.23 1.77
N THR A 70 -10.05 8.91 1.97
CA THR A 70 -11.17 7.98 1.95
C THR A 70 -11.90 8.03 3.29
N ALA A 71 -13.20 8.31 3.26
CA ALA A 71 -13.99 8.54 4.47
C ALA A 71 -13.90 7.41 5.49
N SER A 72 -13.90 6.16 5.05
CA SER A 72 -13.78 5.00 5.93
C SER A 72 -12.39 4.82 6.52
N MET A 73 -11.38 5.52 5.99
CA MET A 73 -9.98 5.42 6.39
C MET A 73 -9.45 6.69 7.07
N ALA A 74 -10.14 7.81 6.92
CA ALA A 74 -9.60 9.13 7.26
C ALA A 74 -9.18 9.28 8.74
N PHE A 75 -9.81 8.54 9.65
CA PHE A 75 -9.50 8.62 11.07
C PHE A 75 -8.40 7.64 11.51
N ARG A 76 -7.82 6.87 10.58
CA ARG A 76 -6.85 5.83 10.89
C ARG A 76 -5.44 6.37 10.88
N GLY A 77 -4.94 7.17 11.45
CA GLY A 77 -3.58 7.69 11.38
C GLY A 77 -2.69 6.90 10.42
N VAL A 78 -2.03 7.60 9.52
CA VAL A 78 -1.14 7.01 8.52
C VAL A 78 0.14 7.82 8.48
N GLY A 79 1.27 7.16 8.27
CA GLY A 79 2.56 7.82 8.20
C GLY A 79 3.56 7.03 7.37
N VAL A 80 4.71 7.65 7.12
CA VAL A 80 5.80 7.03 6.38
C VAL A 80 6.83 6.49 7.39
N ILE A 81 7.25 5.25 7.17
CA ILE A 81 8.28 4.63 7.99
C ILE A 81 9.65 5.00 7.44
N THR A 82 10.48 5.63 8.25
CA THR A 82 11.80 6.07 7.86
C THR A 82 12.93 5.32 8.53
N GLY A 83 12.61 4.40 9.45
CA GLY A 83 13.61 3.64 10.18
C GLY A 83 13.06 2.31 10.67
N PRO A 84 13.93 1.45 11.21
CA PRO A 84 13.55 0.10 11.61
C PRO A 84 12.55 0.05 12.77
N GLU A 85 12.46 1.07 13.57
CA GLU A 85 11.52 1.11 14.70
C GLU A 85 10.06 1.04 14.26
N GLY A 86 9.76 1.54 13.06
CA GLY A 86 8.40 1.53 12.52
C GLY A 86 7.90 0.16 12.13
N TRP A 87 8.75 -0.85 12.18
CA TRP A 87 8.38 -2.20 11.75
C TRP A 87 7.71 -3.05 12.83
N HIS A 88 7.52 -2.51 14.02
CA HIS A 88 6.86 -3.21 15.13
C HIS A 88 5.33 -3.13 15.00
N ALA A 89 4.79 -3.77 13.98
CA ALA A 89 3.35 -3.78 13.75
C ALA A 89 2.76 -5.17 13.97
N ASN A 90 1.48 -5.21 14.36
CA ASN A 90 0.76 -6.46 14.54
C ASN A 90 0.48 -7.16 13.21
N ARG A 91 0.28 -6.38 12.16
CA ARG A 91 0.01 -6.90 10.82
C ARG A 91 0.98 -6.27 9.82
N ARG A 92 1.47 -7.07 8.90
CA ARG A 92 2.40 -6.61 7.87
C ARG A 92 1.92 -7.07 6.52
N PHE A 93 1.82 -6.11 5.59
CA PHE A 93 1.43 -6.36 4.21
C PHE A 93 2.59 -5.99 3.30
N THR A 94 2.72 -6.73 2.19
CA THR A 94 3.69 -6.42 1.15
C THR A 94 2.95 -6.21 -0.16
N VAL A 95 3.19 -5.06 -0.79
CA VAL A 95 2.72 -4.75 -2.14
C VAL A 95 3.92 -4.90 -3.07
N ARG A 96 3.89 -5.96 -3.86
CA ARG A 96 4.98 -6.30 -4.79
C ARG A 96 4.64 -5.76 -6.16
N CYS A 97 5.36 -4.74 -6.58
CA CYS A 97 5.09 -4.04 -7.83
C CYS A 97 5.73 -4.77 -9.02
N HIS A 98 5.13 -4.60 -10.20
CA HIS A 98 5.65 -5.18 -11.44
C HIS A 98 6.96 -4.51 -11.84
N GLN A 99 7.76 -5.20 -12.66
CA GLN A 99 8.99 -4.64 -13.22
C GLN A 99 8.69 -3.62 -14.30
N GLU A 100 7.62 -3.85 -15.07
CA GLU A 100 7.24 -3.01 -16.20
C GLU A 100 5.81 -2.53 -16.03
N ALA A 101 5.45 -1.51 -16.80
CA ALA A 101 4.10 -0.96 -16.80
C ALA A 101 3.08 -2.09 -17.06
N SER A 102 2.02 -2.12 -16.26
CA SER A 102 1.00 -3.16 -16.33
C SER A 102 -0.35 -2.60 -15.93
N ALA A 103 -1.41 -3.11 -16.53
CA ALA A 103 -2.77 -2.83 -16.12
C ALA A 103 -3.23 -3.76 -14.98
N VAL A 104 -2.46 -4.79 -14.68
CA VAL A 104 -2.76 -5.73 -13.60
C VAL A 104 -2.28 -5.13 -12.28
N PRO A 105 -3.12 -5.11 -11.23
CA PRO A 105 -2.71 -4.60 -9.93
C PRO A 105 -1.50 -5.36 -9.38
N PRO A 106 -0.68 -4.71 -8.53
CA PRO A 106 0.40 -5.38 -7.82
C PRO A 106 -0.10 -6.53 -6.95
N GLN A 107 0.78 -7.48 -6.70
CA GLN A 107 0.50 -8.58 -5.79
C GLN A 107 0.57 -8.11 -4.35
N VAL A 108 -0.45 -8.44 -3.56
CA VAL A 108 -0.48 -8.10 -2.14
C VAL A 108 -0.47 -9.38 -1.32
N THR A 109 0.43 -9.44 -0.36
CA THR A 109 0.51 -10.55 0.60
C THR A 109 0.51 -10.01 2.02
N GLU A 110 0.00 -10.79 2.95
CA GLU A 110 0.14 -10.50 4.37
C GLU A 110 1.11 -11.49 4.97
N ASP A 111 2.11 -10.97 5.71
CA ASP A 111 3.11 -11.82 6.35
C ASP A 111 2.46 -12.57 7.50
N GLU A 112 2.71 -13.87 7.55
CA GLU A 112 2.29 -14.71 8.67
C GLU A 112 3.22 -14.52 9.87
N ARG A 113 2.64 -14.70 11.05
CA ARG A 113 3.38 -14.59 12.30
C ARG A 113 3.25 -15.85 13.13
#